data_c59104d0448abc434a7ca516b3faf2de
#
_entry.id   c59104d0448abc434a7ca516b3faf2de
#
_cell.length_a   1.000
_cell.length_b   1.000
_cell.length_c   1.000
_cell.angle_alpha   90.00
_cell.angle_beta   90.00
_cell.angle_gamma   90.00
#
_symmetry.space_group_name_H-M   'P 1'
#
loop_
_entity.id
_entity.type
_entity.pdbx_description
1 polymer ?
#
loop_
_entity_poly.entity_id
_entity_poly.type
_entity_poly.pdbx_seq_one_letter_code
_entity_poly.pdbx_strand_id
1 'polypeptide(L)'
;ILMCLPVWGSLAFAQKAESYAVYDKGTNTLTFKHDTQKPYGAFALNEGDNAPGWYKPDGSGYVSNANIIKKVVFDASFANARPTSCYKWFWGCRSLTTVEGIEYLNTENVTDMNYMFICCKALTTLDVSHFDTKNVTDMNYMFIECSDLTTLPVSYNDKKNGTKMIG
;
A
#
# COMPACT_ATOMS: atom_id res chain seq x y z
N ILE A 1 30.59 11.08 53.49
CA ILE A 1 30.31 9.88 52.66
C ILE A 1 29.51 10.36 51.48
N LEU A 2 30.18 10.53 50.30
CA LEU A 2 29.52 10.88 49.05
C LEU A 2 28.96 9.58 48.45
N MET A 3 27.62 9.44 48.42
CA MET A 3 26.96 8.36 47.68
C MET A 3 26.97 8.70 46.20
N CYS A 4 27.77 7.96 45.44
CA CYS A 4 27.77 8.00 43.99
C CYS A 4 26.53 7.21 43.52
N LEU A 5 25.52 7.91 43.02
CA LEU A 5 24.37 7.28 42.34
C LEU A 5 24.83 6.72 40.99
N PRO A 6 24.52 5.48 40.66
CA PRO A 6 24.85 4.95 39.36
C PRO A 6 24.00 5.66 38.29
N VAL A 7 24.67 6.34 37.35
CA VAL A 7 24.03 6.84 36.12
C VAL A 7 23.73 5.62 35.28
N TRP A 8 22.47 5.17 35.33
CA TRP A 8 21.96 4.21 34.38
C TRP A 8 21.76 4.93 33.05
N GLY A 9 22.82 4.92 32.24
CA GLY A 9 22.67 5.29 30.83
C GLY A 9 21.75 4.29 30.17
N SER A 10 20.49 4.69 29.94
CA SER A 10 19.62 3.92 29.07
C SER A 10 20.25 3.91 27.68
N LEU A 11 20.77 2.78 27.27
CA LEU A 11 21.05 2.50 25.84
C LEU A 11 19.73 2.58 25.11
N ALA A 12 19.40 3.76 24.60
CA ALA A 12 18.30 3.92 23.67
C ALA A 12 18.73 3.18 22.39
N PHE A 13 18.25 1.96 22.23
CA PHE A 13 18.32 1.30 20.92
C PHE A 13 17.54 2.18 19.95
N ALA A 14 18.21 2.68 18.91
CA ALA A 14 17.54 3.42 17.86
C ALA A 14 16.44 2.53 17.28
N GLN A 15 15.19 2.96 17.40
CA GLN A 15 14.06 2.22 16.86
C GLN A 15 14.22 2.12 15.33
N LYS A 16 14.17 0.92 14.79
CA LYS A 16 14.28 0.69 13.36
C LYS A 16 13.02 1.22 12.65
N ALA A 17 13.20 1.92 11.53
CA ALA A 17 12.08 2.31 10.69
C ALA A 17 11.36 1.07 10.15
N GLU A 18 10.03 1.12 10.15
CA GLU A 18 9.13 0.09 9.64
C GLU A 18 8.18 0.66 8.60
N SER A 19 7.77 -0.16 7.64
CA SER A 19 6.72 0.17 6.68
C SER A 19 5.37 -0.28 7.23
N TYR A 20 4.38 0.61 7.17
CA TYR A 20 3.06 0.35 7.70
C TYR A 20 1.99 1.21 7.02
N ALA A 21 0.72 0.86 7.22
CA ALA A 21 -0.41 1.69 6.82
C ALA A 21 -1.28 2.04 8.04
N VAL A 22 -1.85 3.24 8.02
CA VAL A 22 -2.80 3.74 9.05
C VAL A 22 -4.09 4.14 8.38
N TYR A 23 -5.21 3.67 8.90
CA TYR A 23 -6.53 4.07 8.43
C TYR A 23 -7.19 5.06 9.41
N ASP A 24 -7.50 6.24 8.89
CA ASP A 24 -8.28 7.26 9.59
C ASP A 24 -9.77 7.14 9.23
N LYS A 25 -10.58 6.74 10.21
CA LYS A 25 -12.04 6.58 10.07
C LYS A 25 -12.76 7.91 9.89
N GLY A 26 -12.20 9.02 10.39
CA GLY A 26 -12.83 10.35 10.31
C GLY A 26 -12.82 10.89 8.88
N THR A 27 -11.75 10.60 8.13
CA THR A 27 -11.55 11.06 6.76
C THR A 27 -11.68 9.96 5.72
N ASN A 28 -11.80 8.70 6.14
CA ASN A 28 -11.73 7.52 5.27
C ASN A 28 -10.44 7.46 4.44
N THR A 29 -9.32 7.86 5.05
CA THR A 29 -8.00 7.91 4.41
C THR A 29 -7.11 6.77 4.90
N LEU A 30 -6.50 6.05 3.97
CA LEU A 30 -5.44 5.08 4.23
C LEU A 30 -4.09 5.72 3.89
N THR A 31 -3.22 5.86 4.89
CA THR A 31 -1.89 6.49 4.74
C THR A 31 -0.78 5.47 4.93
N PHE A 32 0.11 5.38 3.96
CA PHE A 32 1.32 4.54 3.99
C PHE A 32 2.53 5.34 4.45
N LYS A 33 3.31 4.79 5.38
CA LYS A 33 4.50 5.41 5.98
C LYS A 33 5.63 4.42 6.15
N HIS A 34 6.86 4.95 6.22
CA HIS A 34 8.06 4.22 6.59
C HIS A 34 8.90 5.05 7.54
N ASP A 35 8.71 4.89 8.84
CA ASP A 35 9.40 5.65 9.86
C ASP A 35 9.54 4.84 11.17
N THR A 36 10.06 5.49 12.21
CA THR A 36 10.23 4.90 13.55
C THR A 36 9.04 5.14 14.48
N GLN A 37 7.92 5.67 13.97
CA GLN A 37 6.79 6.14 14.77
C GLN A 37 5.51 5.33 14.53
N LYS A 38 5.65 4.04 14.19
CA LYS A 38 4.50 3.16 13.93
C LYS A 38 3.53 3.16 15.12
N PRO A 39 2.31 3.68 14.95
CA PRO A 39 1.35 3.74 16.04
C PRO A 39 0.76 2.36 16.34
N TYR A 40 0.21 2.21 17.54
CA TYR A 40 -0.58 1.03 17.89
C TYR A 40 -1.79 0.90 16.92
N GLY A 41 -2.04 -0.31 16.44
CA GLY A 41 -3.12 -0.57 15.49
C GLY A 41 -2.81 -0.25 14.02
N ALA A 42 -1.59 0.23 13.70
CA ALA A 42 -1.15 0.32 12.32
C ALA A 42 -1.01 -1.07 11.69
N PHE A 43 -1.37 -1.17 10.41
CA PHE A 43 -1.27 -2.40 9.64
C PHE A 43 0.15 -2.59 9.12
N ALA A 44 0.70 -3.79 9.28
CA ALA A 44 1.90 -4.18 8.55
C ALA A 44 1.59 -4.34 7.05
N LEU A 45 2.60 -4.15 6.19
CA LEU A 45 2.46 -4.52 4.79
C LEU A 45 2.35 -6.03 4.66
N ASN A 46 1.62 -6.49 3.65
CA ASN A 46 1.53 -7.92 3.35
C ASN A 46 2.81 -8.43 2.67
N GLU A 47 3.03 -9.72 2.82
CA GLU A 47 4.09 -10.46 2.16
C GLU A 47 3.47 -11.59 1.32
N GLY A 48 3.99 -11.82 0.11
CA GLY A 48 3.49 -12.83 -0.81
C GLY A 48 2.00 -12.67 -1.10
N ASP A 49 1.27 -13.76 -1.14
CA ASP A 49 -0.15 -13.86 -1.51
C ASP A 49 -1.13 -13.50 -0.37
N ASN A 50 -0.63 -13.04 0.77
CA ASN A 50 -1.50 -12.65 1.87
C ASN A 50 -2.20 -11.33 1.56
N ALA A 51 -3.52 -11.28 1.81
CA ALA A 51 -4.24 -10.02 1.73
C ALA A 51 -3.75 -9.05 2.81
N PRO A 52 -3.66 -7.75 2.51
CA PRO A 52 -3.20 -6.77 3.48
C PRO A 52 -4.12 -6.66 4.70
N GLY A 53 -3.53 -6.33 5.86
CA GLY A 53 -4.23 -6.28 7.14
C GLY A 53 -5.39 -5.29 7.19
N TRP A 54 -5.37 -4.22 6.40
CA TRP A 54 -6.48 -3.24 6.30
C TRP A 54 -7.74 -3.78 5.62
N TYR A 55 -7.69 -5.01 5.11
CA TYR A 55 -8.86 -5.77 4.64
C TYR A 55 -9.67 -6.41 5.75
N LYS A 56 -9.08 -6.62 6.94
CA LYS A 56 -9.70 -7.34 8.05
C LYS A 56 -9.85 -6.43 9.25
N PRO A 57 -10.89 -5.60 9.33
CA PRO A 57 -11.06 -4.79 10.52
C PRO A 57 -11.58 -5.56 11.74
N ASP A 58 -12.26 -6.69 11.54
CA ASP A 58 -12.97 -7.42 12.59
C ASP A 58 -12.87 -8.96 12.54
N GLY A 59 -12.01 -9.47 11.68
CA GLY A 59 -11.85 -10.93 11.53
C GLY A 59 -12.97 -11.65 10.78
N SER A 60 -14.01 -10.96 10.35
CA SER A 60 -15.21 -11.55 9.70
C SER A 60 -15.12 -11.64 8.18
N GLY A 61 -14.02 -12.02 7.60
CA GLY A 61 -13.82 -12.32 6.17
C GLY A 61 -14.78 -11.63 5.19
N TYR A 62 -14.23 -10.96 4.19
CA TYR A 62 -14.93 -10.24 3.13
C TYR A 62 -15.57 -8.88 3.49
N VAL A 63 -14.92 -7.83 3.04
CA VAL A 63 -15.53 -6.54 2.73
C VAL A 63 -15.96 -5.71 3.94
N SER A 64 -15.04 -5.02 4.59
CA SER A 64 -15.59 -3.95 5.40
C SER A 64 -14.92 -2.62 5.20
N ASN A 65 -13.61 -2.53 5.16
CA ASN A 65 -12.99 -1.20 5.06
C ASN A 65 -12.63 -0.80 3.62
N ALA A 66 -12.35 -1.76 2.74
CA ALA A 66 -11.98 -1.42 1.37
C ALA A 66 -13.04 -0.56 0.66
N ASN A 67 -14.34 -0.86 0.86
CA ASN A 67 -15.42 -0.09 0.25
C ASN A 67 -15.57 1.34 0.77
N ILE A 68 -15.05 1.65 1.97
CA ILE A 68 -15.18 2.97 2.59
C ILE A 68 -13.93 3.83 2.43
N ILE A 69 -12.80 3.26 2.00
CA ILE A 69 -11.59 4.04 1.71
C ILE A 69 -11.89 4.97 0.54
N LYS A 70 -11.80 6.26 0.79
CA LYS A 70 -12.02 7.32 -0.22
C LYS A 70 -10.73 7.90 -0.74
N LYS A 71 -9.70 7.90 0.08
CA LYS A 71 -8.40 8.48 -0.23
C LYS A 71 -7.29 7.55 0.22
N VAL A 72 -6.25 7.46 -0.60
CA VAL A 72 -4.97 6.83 -0.27
C VAL A 72 -3.88 7.89 -0.33
N VAL A 73 -2.98 7.88 0.64
CA VAL A 73 -1.80 8.76 0.69
C VAL A 73 -0.55 7.92 0.91
N PHE A 74 0.40 8.05 0.02
CA PHE A 74 1.76 7.61 0.28
C PHE A 74 2.54 8.81 0.82
N ASP A 75 2.86 8.79 2.11
CA ASP A 75 3.70 9.82 2.75
C ASP A 75 5.10 9.80 2.14
N ALA A 76 5.78 10.95 2.08
CA ALA A 76 7.12 11.03 1.50
C ALA A 76 8.14 10.08 2.16
N SER A 77 7.94 9.72 3.43
CA SER A 77 8.77 8.73 4.12
C SER A 77 8.70 7.35 3.46
N PHE A 78 7.58 7.04 2.78
CA PHE A 78 7.38 5.75 2.12
C PHE A 78 8.32 5.52 0.94
N ALA A 79 8.97 6.55 0.42
CA ALA A 79 10.02 6.41 -0.60
C ALA A 79 11.20 5.50 -0.16
N ASN A 80 11.36 5.32 1.15
CA ASN A 80 12.36 4.41 1.74
C ASN A 80 11.84 2.99 1.97
N ALA A 81 10.53 2.75 1.81
CA ALA A 81 9.95 1.42 1.89
C ALA A 81 10.39 0.56 0.69
N ARG A 82 10.47 -0.74 0.91
CA ARG A 82 10.83 -1.72 -0.13
C ARG A 82 9.85 -2.89 -0.06
N PRO A 83 8.56 -2.67 -0.43
CA PRO A 83 7.59 -3.74 -0.44
C PRO A 83 8.00 -4.81 -1.45
N THR A 84 7.68 -6.05 -1.13
CA THR A 84 7.89 -7.21 -2.02
C THR A 84 6.61 -7.65 -2.70
N SER A 85 5.46 -7.20 -2.18
CA SER A 85 4.13 -7.50 -2.73
C SER A 85 3.21 -6.29 -2.61
N CYS A 86 2.44 -6.03 -3.67
CA CYS A 86 1.31 -5.13 -3.69
C CYS A 86 -0.01 -5.89 -3.91
N TYR A 87 -0.01 -7.21 -3.70
CA TYR A 87 -1.15 -8.09 -3.89
C TYR A 87 -2.38 -7.57 -3.15
N LYS A 88 -3.42 -7.29 -3.90
CA LYS A 88 -4.72 -6.83 -3.39
C LYS A 88 -4.71 -5.53 -2.58
N TRP A 89 -3.72 -4.67 -2.66
CA TRP A 89 -3.63 -3.49 -1.79
C TRP A 89 -4.88 -2.63 -1.77
N PHE A 90 -5.54 -2.44 -2.91
CA PHE A 90 -6.76 -1.63 -3.03
C PHE A 90 -7.93 -2.40 -3.64
N TRP A 91 -7.90 -3.73 -3.53
CA TRP A 91 -8.98 -4.58 -4.03
C TRP A 91 -10.32 -4.18 -3.45
N GLY A 92 -11.27 -3.84 -4.34
CA GLY A 92 -12.64 -3.49 -3.94
C GLY A 92 -12.79 -2.14 -3.26
N CYS A 93 -11.79 -1.25 -3.35
CA CYS A 93 -11.90 0.13 -2.88
C CYS A 93 -12.84 0.94 -3.81
N ARG A 94 -14.12 0.57 -3.83
CA ARG A 94 -15.11 1.12 -4.77
C ARG A 94 -15.36 2.61 -4.61
N SER A 95 -15.10 3.15 -3.43
CA SER A 95 -15.25 4.58 -3.11
C SER A 95 -13.94 5.37 -3.24
N LEU A 96 -12.84 4.72 -3.62
CA LEU A 96 -11.54 5.37 -3.77
C LEU A 96 -11.57 6.32 -4.97
N THR A 97 -11.43 7.62 -4.70
CA THR A 97 -11.41 8.67 -5.73
C THR A 97 -10.03 9.29 -5.91
N THR A 98 -9.16 9.19 -4.89
CA THR A 98 -7.91 9.94 -4.85
C THR A 98 -6.77 9.08 -4.33
N VAL A 99 -5.68 9.06 -5.07
CA VAL A 99 -4.39 8.48 -4.64
C VAL A 99 -3.34 9.56 -4.74
N GLU A 100 -2.76 9.96 -3.62
CA GLU A 100 -1.71 10.99 -3.52
C GLU A 100 -0.37 10.37 -3.17
N GLY A 101 0.71 10.94 -3.69
CA GLY A 101 2.07 10.53 -3.37
C GLY A 101 2.43 9.14 -3.90
N ILE A 102 1.72 8.63 -4.89
CA ILE A 102 1.97 7.27 -5.41
C ILE A 102 3.40 7.12 -5.97
N GLU A 103 4.02 8.23 -6.36
CA GLU A 103 5.43 8.29 -6.78
C GLU A 103 6.41 7.88 -5.68
N TYR A 104 5.98 7.89 -4.40
CA TYR A 104 6.77 7.38 -3.27
C TYR A 104 6.66 5.87 -3.08
N LEU A 105 5.80 5.19 -3.84
CA LEU A 105 5.75 3.72 -3.85
C LEU A 105 6.89 3.17 -4.73
N ASN A 106 7.99 2.78 -4.11
CA ASN A 106 9.09 2.12 -4.82
C ASN A 106 8.74 0.65 -5.06
N THR A 107 8.60 0.27 -6.34
CA THR A 107 8.21 -1.08 -6.75
C THR A 107 9.36 -1.96 -7.20
N GLU A 108 10.62 -1.53 -7.04
CA GLU A 108 11.80 -2.25 -7.54
C GLU A 108 11.91 -3.71 -7.05
N ASN A 109 11.40 -4.00 -5.83
CA ASN A 109 11.43 -5.33 -5.23
C ASN A 109 10.07 -6.05 -5.28
N VAL A 110 9.05 -5.44 -5.88
CA VAL A 110 7.72 -6.04 -5.97
C VAL A 110 7.72 -7.17 -7.00
N THR A 111 7.23 -8.32 -6.58
CA THR A 111 7.09 -9.51 -7.43
C THR A 111 5.63 -9.81 -7.79
N ASP A 112 4.66 -9.28 -7.02
CA ASP A 112 3.24 -9.54 -7.21
C ASP A 112 2.43 -8.23 -7.09
N MET A 113 1.71 -7.87 -8.17
CA MET A 113 0.76 -6.76 -8.25
C MET A 113 -0.65 -7.25 -8.60
N ASN A 114 -0.91 -8.56 -8.47
CA ASN A 114 -2.17 -9.18 -8.83
C ASN A 114 -3.33 -8.58 -8.02
N TYR A 115 -4.41 -8.21 -8.70
CA TYR A 115 -5.60 -7.59 -8.12
C TYR A 115 -5.38 -6.23 -7.40
N MET A 116 -4.27 -5.53 -7.62
CA MET A 116 -3.90 -4.37 -6.80
C MET A 116 -4.99 -3.30 -6.75
N PHE A 117 -5.63 -2.97 -7.88
CA PHE A 117 -6.69 -1.95 -8.00
C PHE A 117 -8.04 -2.50 -8.48
N ILE A 118 -8.22 -3.81 -8.51
CA ILE A 118 -9.47 -4.39 -9.00
C ILE A 118 -10.70 -3.79 -8.32
N CYS A 119 -11.73 -3.46 -9.09
CA CYS A 119 -12.99 -2.87 -8.60
C CYS A 119 -12.85 -1.48 -7.95
N CYS A 120 -11.80 -0.71 -8.23
CA CYS A 120 -11.69 0.70 -7.83
C CYS A 120 -12.58 1.56 -8.74
N LYS A 121 -13.91 1.42 -8.62
CA LYS A 121 -14.89 1.94 -9.59
C LYS A 121 -14.91 3.46 -9.69
N ALA A 122 -14.69 4.17 -8.58
CA ALA A 122 -14.73 5.63 -8.54
C ALA A 122 -13.38 6.31 -8.85
N LEU A 123 -12.32 5.52 -9.11
CA LEU A 123 -11.00 6.07 -9.42
C LEU A 123 -10.97 6.53 -10.88
N THR A 124 -10.79 7.83 -11.11
CA THR A 124 -10.84 8.43 -12.45
C THR A 124 -9.47 8.59 -13.09
N THR A 125 -8.44 8.80 -12.29
CA THR A 125 -7.06 9.01 -12.76
C THR A 125 -6.07 8.31 -11.83
N LEU A 126 -5.02 7.74 -12.40
CA LEU A 126 -3.92 7.14 -11.65
C LEU A 126 -2.67 7.14 -12.53
N ASP A 127 -1.59 7.75 -12.06
CA ASP A 127 -0.30 7.70 -12.76
C ASP A 127 0.62 6.66 -12.10
N VAL A 128 0.82 5.56 -12.78
CA VAL A 128 1.73 4.47 -12.37
C VAL A 128 2.94 4.35 -13.31
N SER A 129 3.23 5.38 -14.09
CA SER A 129 4.32 5.38 -15.09
C SER A 129 5.71 5.12 -14.49
N HIS A 130 5.88 5.43 -13.21
CA HIS A 130 7.13 5.23 -12.46
C HIS A 130 7.31 3.83 -11.88
N PHE A 131 6.31 2.95 -12.00
CA PHE A 131 6.43 1.59 -11.45
C PHE A 131 7.51 0.79 -12.20
N ASP A 132 8.50 0.30 -11.46
CA ASP A 132 9.47 -0.67 -11.98
C ASP A 132 8.85 -2.07 -11.90
N THR A 133 8.58 -2.67 -13.05
CA THR A 133 7.93 -3.97 -13.17
C THR A 133 8.90 -5.10 -13.54
N LYS A 134 10.21 -4.83 -13.54
CA LYS A 134 11.21 -5.81 -14.00
C LYS A 134 11.19 -7.13 -13.20
N ASN A 135 10.86 -7.05 -11.90
CA ASN A 135 10.79 -8.20 -11.00
C ASN A 135 9.36 -8.73 -10.80
N VAL A 136 8.34 -8.07 -11.39
CA VAL A 136 6.94 -8.47 -11.23
C VAL A 136 6.67 -9.72 -12.08
N THR A 137 6.20 -10.77 -11.43
CA THR A 137 5.83 -12.04 -12.05
C THR A 137 4.33 -12.19 -12.26
N ASP A 138 3.52 -11.48 -11.49
CA ASP A 138 2.06 -11.49 -11.60
C ASP A 138 1.47 -10.08 -11.50
N MET A 139 0.73 -9.67 -12.55
CA MET A 139 -0.03 -8.42 -12.63
C MET A 139 -1.47 -8.67 -13.06
N ASN A 140 -1.97 -9.91 -12.93
CA ASN A 140 -3.29 -10.29 -13.41
C ASN A 140 -4.37 -9.46 -12.72
N TYR A 141 -5.36 -9.03 -13.49
CA TYR A 141 -6.55 -8.36 -13.00
C TYR A 141 -6.29 -7.04 -12.25
N MET A 142 -5.13 -6.40 -12.46
CA MET A 142 -4.71 -5.22 -11.69
C MET A 142 -5.73 -4.08 -11.74
N PHE A 143 -6.38 -3.84 -12.88
CA PHE A 143 -7.33 -2.76 -13.11
C PHE A 143 -8.72 -3.21 -13.57
N ILE A 144 -9.06 -4.49 -13.40
CA ILE A 144 -10.39 -4.98 -13.78
C ILE A 144 -11.47 -4.27 -12.98
N GLU A 145 -12.58 -3.91 -13.64
CA GLU A 145 -13.71 -3.16 -13.08
C GLU A 145 -13.35 -1.77 -12.48
N CYS A 146 -12.28 -1.13 -12.95
CA CYS A 146 -12.03 0.29 -12.72
C CYS A 146 -12.79 1.12 -13.74
N SER A 147 -14.15 1.14 -13.66
CA SER A 147 -15.02 1.64 -14.71
C SER A 147 -14.84 3.11 -15.05
N ASP A 148 -14.45 3.94 -14.09
CA ASP A 148 -14.31 5.38 -14.25
C ASP A 148 -12.88 5.80 -14.61
N LEU A 149 -11.94 4.85 -14.68
CA LEU A 149 -10.52 5.13 -14.95
C LEU A 149 -10.32 5.47 -16.43
N THR A 150 -10.06 6.74 -16.72
CA THR A 150 -9.96 7.26 -18.09
C THR A 150 -8.54 7.31 -18.64
N THR A 151 -7.54 7.27 -17.77
CA THR A 151 -6.13 7.38 -18.15
C THR A 151 -5.31 6.30 -17.45
N LEU A 152 -4.82 5.33 -18.23
CA LEU A 152 -3.71 4.47 -17.82
C LEU A 152 -2.51 4.80 -18.70
N PRO A 153 -1.28 4.84 -18.16
CA PRO A 153 -0.08 4.98 -18.96
C PRO A 153 -0.01 3.83 -19.97
N VAL A 154 0.13 4.14 -21.24
CA VAL A 154 0.15 3.17 -22.36
C VAL A 154 1.31 2.17 -22.25
N SER A 155 2.33 2.47 -21.46
CA SER A 155 3.50 1.60 -21.22
C SER A 155 3.17 0.31 -20.48
N TYR A 156 2.00 0.22 -19.85
CA TYR A 156 1.54 -1.00 -19.15
C TYR A 156 0.97 -2.09 -20.05
N ASN A 157 1.00 -1.90 -21.35
CA ASN A 157 0.80 -2.98 -22.32
C ASN A 157 2.03 -3.87 -22.41
N ASP A 158 2.61 -4.30 -21.29
CA ASP A 158 3.73 -5.22 -21.33
C ASP A 158 3.23 -6.59 -21.83
N LYS A 159 3.57 -6.83 -23.09
CA LYS A 159 3.25 -8.05 -23.84
C LYS A 159 3.87 -9.31 -23.24
N LYS A 160 4.66 -9.17 -22.16
CA LYS A 160 5.46 -10.24 -21.62
C LYS A 160 4.66 -11.32 -20.92
N ASN A 161 3.46 -11.01 -20.39
CA ASN A 161 2.72 -11.96 -19.56
C ASN A 161 1.29 -12.28 -20.03
N GLY A 162 0.84 -11.84 -21.20
CA GLY A 162 -0.51 -12.19 -21.72
C GLY A 162 -1.66 -11.73 -20.81
N THR A 163 -1.43 -10.76 -20.00
CA THR A 163 -2.25 -10.42 -18.84
C THR A 163 -3.35 -9.44 -19.21
N LYS A 164 -4.60 -9.83 -19.01
CA LYS A 164 -5.76 -8.96 -19.12
C LYS A 164 -5.75 -7.95 -17.96
N MET A 165 -5.15 -6.79 -18.16
CA MET A 165 -5.14 -5.72 -17.14
C MET A 165 -6.42 -4.92 -17.11
N ILE A 166 -7.21 -4.93 -18.21
CA ILE A 166 -8.45 -4.19 -18.40
C ILE A 166 -9.49 -5.15 -18.93
N GLY A 167 -10.65 -5.17 -18.34
CA GLY A 167 -11.83 -5.92 -18.77
C GLY A 167 -12.91 -5.00 -19.25
#